data_a5439b7d9c525ef134f27f972ab77e64
#
_entry.id   a5439b7d9c525ef134f27f972ab77e64
#
_cell.length_a   1.000
_cell.length_b   1.000
_cell.length_c   1.000
_cell.angle_alpha   90.00
_cell.angle_beta   90.00
_cell.angle_gamma   90.00
#
_symmetry.space_group_name_H-M   'P 1'
#
loop_
_entity.id
_entity.type
_entity.pdbx_description
1 polymer ?
#
loop_
_entity_poly.entity_id
_entity_poly.type
_entity_poly.pdbx_seq_one_letter_code
_entity_poly.pdbx_strand_id
1 'polypeptide(L)'
;MNKKIVVGGVIVAAVVAGGVGYGVTHTAKAQFASHMLSMFKSDDNVYKFNVNSTDKTDMRVSGKVLQDANKTANIALTADVTTDGQTATYDLKKNTKHTNVSAGFLGDVMKMDGATDIPELAKVLKNTWLETDNKSYSKVEPEAVKKDAQTMTKWFTDLDGKKFKKVTDGYQVTLNKADYKSFVGTLKKTETAKTMKIKAETWKDITASIDDMENPKLTITMADKGHQVKVASEALVADKKTAFRAQLTTTRNDNQTVKMPTSEEIKTQKEFTNIITAVIMQYAFQQMGSDTDY
;
A
#
# COMPACT_ATOMS: atom_id res chain seq x y z
N MET A 1 -8.78 -12.42 -1.48
CA MET A 1 -7.56 -11.61 -1.28
C MET A 1 -6.53 -12.49 -0.59
N ASN A 2 -5.33 -12.63 -1.14
CA ASN A 2 -4.32 -13.58 -0.65
C ASN A 2 -3.81 -13.10 0.73
N LYS A 3 -4.02 -13.92 1.79
CA LYS A 3 -3.72 -13.57 3.19
C LYS A 3 -2.25 -13.13 3.41
N LYS A 4 -1.32 -13.62 2.57
CA LYS A 4 0.11 -13.33 2.65
C LYS A 4 0.47 -11.91 2.21
N ILE A 5 -0.32 -11.31 1.30
CA ILE A 5 -0.13 -9.94 0.80
C ILE A 5 -0.50 -8.92 1.88
N VAL A 6 -1.52 -9.23 2.68
CA VAL A 6 -1.92 -8.39 3.82
C VAL A 6 -0.76 -8.29 4.83
N VAL A 7 -0.06 -9.40 5.10
CA VAL A 7 1.11 -9.40 6.02
C VAL A 7 2.23 -8.50 5.48
N GLY A 8 2.55 -8.60 4.19
CA GLY A 8 3.60 -7.77 3.57
C GLY A 8 3.25 -6.29 3.55
N GLY A 9 2.02 -5.95 3.16
CA GLY A 9 1.54 -4.56 3.12
C GLY A 9 1.48 -3.91 4.51
N VAL A 10 1.05 -4.66 5.52
CA VAL A 10 1.03 -4.19 6.92
C VAL A 10 2.44 -3.93 7.44
N ILE A 11 3.43 -4.76 7.09
CA ILE A 11 4.82 -4.56 7.51
C ILE A 11 5.40 -3.28 6.89
N VAL A 12 5.17 -3.03 5.60
CA VAL A 12 5.65 -1.80 4.92
C VAL A 12 4.99 -0.56 5.53
N ALA A 13 3.67 -0.58 5.74
CA ALA A 13 2.95 0.55 6.35
C ALA A 13 3.43 0.84 7.78
N ALA A 14 3.78 -0.19 8.55
CA ALA A 14 4.22 -0.04 9.93
C ALA A 14 5.65 0.47 10.08
N VAL A 15 6.55 0.06 9.16
CA VAL A 15 7.91 0.62 9.11
C VAL A 15 7.85 2.11 8.79
N VAL A 16 6.86 2.54 7.99
CA VAL A 16 6.65 3.96 7.63
C VAL A 16 6.10 4.79 8.80
N ALA A 17 5.39 4.20 9.77
CA ALA A 17 4.70 4.96 10.84
C ALA A 17 5.55 5.28 12.09
N GLY A 18 6.81 4.84 12.20
CA GLY A 18 7.53 4.77 13.47
C GLY A 18 8.82 5.58 13.69
N GLY A 19 8.81 6.89 13.91
CA GLY A 19 10.03 7.64 14.20
C GLY A 19 10.07 8.51 15.46
N VAL A 20 11.01 8.26 16.39
CA VAL A 20 11.45 9.22 17.44
C VAL A 20 12.94 9.03 17.79
N GLY A 21 13.62 10.15 18.08
CA GLY A 21 15.06 10.27 18.17
C GLY A 21 15.76 9.55 19.32
N TYR A 22 16.93 9.02 19.02
CA TYR A 22 17.92 8.55 19.97
C TYR A 22 19.31 9.12 19.65
N GLY A 23 20.10 9.31 20.68
CA GLY A 23 21.46 9.86 20.59
C GLY A 23 22.38 9.02 19.70
N VAL A 24 23.33 9.71 19.07
CA VAL A 24 24.25 9.15 18.08
C VAL A 24 25.24 8.20 18.74
N THR A 25 24.99 6.89 18.60
CA THR A 25 26.02 5.88 18.86
C THR A 25 26.41 5.24 17.51
N HIS A 26 27.69 4.84 17.37
CA HIS A 26 28.20 4.29 16.09
C HIS A 26 27.80 2.83 15.82
N THR A 27 26.90 2.25 16.63
CA THR A 27 26.45 0.87 16.43
C THR A 27 25.50 0.75 15.22
N ALA A 28 25.50 -0.40 14.55
CA ALA A 28 24.61 -0.66 13.42
C ALA A 28 23.11 -0.49 13.80
N LYS A 29 22.76 -0.84 15.03
CA LYS A 29 21.41 -0.66 15.58
C LYS A 29 21.04 0.82 15.70
N ALA A 30 21.94 1.65 16.25
CA ALA A 30 21.69 3.07 16.41
C ALA A 30 21.61 3.79 15.04
N GLN A 31 22.45 3.41 14.11
CA GLN A 31 22.42 3.94 12.74
C GLN A 31 21.17 3.52 11.98
N PHE A 32 20.72 2.26 12.13
CA PHE A 32 19.44 1.80 11.59
C PHE A 32 18.29 2.66 12.14
N ALA A 33 18.22 2.86 13.45
CA ALA A 33 17.20 3.69 14.10
C ALA A 33 17.29 5.16 13.63
N SER A 34 18.48 5.71 13.46
CA SER A 34 18.69 7.07 12.95
C SER A 34 18.18 7.23 11.52
N HIS A 35 18.47 6.28 10.62
CA HIS A 35 17.98 6.30 9.25
C HIS A 35 16.45 6.13 9.19
N MET A 36 15.88 5.26 10.03
CA MET A 36 14.44 5.14 10.16
C MET A 36 13.79 6.46 10.58
N LEU A 37 14.43 7.17 11.53
CA LEU A 37 13.96 8.48 11.97
C LEU A 37 14.06 9.56 10.91
N SER A 38 15.13 9.57 10.12
CA SER A 38 15.31 10.57 9.06
C SER A 38 14.21 10.46 8.02
N MET A 39 13.75 9.24 7.73
CA MET A 39 12.62 9.01 6.82
C MET A 39 11.34 9.73 7.25
N PHE A 40 11.08 9.85 8.56
CA PHE A 40 9.89 10.51 9.09
C PHE A 40 10.04 12.00 9.34
N LYS A 41 11.28 12.48 9.38
CA LYS A 41 11.59 13.89 9.55
C LYS A 41 11.89 14.59 8.24
N SER A 42 12.02 13.83 7.14
CA SER A 42 12.30 14.41 5.85
C SER A 42 11.08 15.19 5.35
N ASP A 43 11.33 16.30 4.64
CA ASP A 43 10.30 17.04 3.89
C ASP A 43 9.91 16.29 2.61
N ASP A 44 10.23 15.01 2.53
CA ASP A 44 9.87 14.16 1.41
C ASP A 44 8.36 13.94 1.37
N ASN A 45 7.78 14.19 0.23
CA ASN A 45 6.35 14.14 -0.01
C ASN A 45 5.99 13.38 -1.30
N VAL A 46 6.97 12.71 -1.88
CA VAL A 46 6.79 11.72 -2.95
C VAL A 46 7.25 10.37 -2.46
N TYR A 47 6.34 9.40 -2.43
CA TYR A 47 6.61 8.04 -2.01
C TYR A 47 6.41 7.11 -3.20
N LYS A 48 7.45 6.39 -3.62
CA LYS A 48 7.37 5.33 -4.62
C LYS A 48 7.49 3.99 -3.93
N PHE A 49 6.59 3.08 -4.21
CA PHE A 49 6.60 1.74 -3.65
C PHE A 49 6.57 0.68 -4.74
N ASN A 50 7.21 -0.44 -4.43
CA ASN A 50 7.20 -1.64 -5.26
C ASN A 50 7.11 -2.85 -4.33
N VAL A 51 6.18 -3.74 -4.60
CA VAL A 51 5.94 -4.96 -3.83
C VAL A 51 5.85 -6.12 -4.81
N ASN A 52 6.68 -7.12 -4.61
CA ASN A 52 6.70 -8.33 -5.40
C ASN A 52 6.49 -9.54 -4.49
N SER A 53 5.61 -10.43 -4.86
CA SER A 53 5.42 -11.72 -4.21
C SER A 53 5.63 -12.83 -5.23
N THR A 54 6.51 -13.78 -4.92
CA THR A 54 6.68 -15.02 -5.69
C THR A 54 5.95 -16.13 -4.96
N ASP A 55 4.65 -16.17 -5.08
CA ASP A 55 3.81 -17.29 -4.66
C ASP A 55 3.20 -17.94 -5.91
N LYS A 56 2.20 -18.77 -5.78
CA LYS A 56 1.51 -19.45 -6.91
C LYS A 56 1.01 -18.48 -8.01
N THR A 57 0.79 -17.22 -7.66
CA THR A 57 0.51 -16.11 -8.58
C THR A 57 1.62 -15.08 -8.46
N ASP A 58 2.32 -14.81 -9.56
CA ASP A 58 3.33 -13.74 -9.63
C ASP A 58 2.60 -12.39 -9.56
N MET A 59 2.49 -11.86 -8.33
CA MET A 59 1.81 -10.60 -8.11
C MET A 59 2.81 -9.49 -7.83
N ARG A 60 2.66 -8.40 -8.56
CA ARG A 60 3.43 -7.16 -8.38
C ARG A 60 2.47 -6.00 -8.10
N VAL A 61 2.82 -5.19 -7.14
CA VAL A 61 2.15 -3.93 -6.88
C VAL A 61 3.20 -2.84 -6.88
N SER A 62 3.08 -1.88 -7.78
CA SER A 62 3.96 -0.73 -7.80
C SER A 62 3.14 0.56 -7.84
N GLY A 63 3.68 1.63 -7.31
CA GLY A 63 2.92 2.87 -7.34
C GLY A 63 3.67 4.06 -6.76
N LYS A 64 2.94 5.16 -6.74
CA LYS A 64 3.42 6.46 -6.29
C LYS A 64 2.33 7.16 -5.48
N VAL A 65 2.72 7.67 -4.32
CA VAL A 65 1.94 8.68 -3.60
C VAL A 65 2.62 10.02 -3.80
N LEU A 66 1.87 11.00 -4.24
CA LEU A 66 2.32 12.38 -4.44
C LEU A 66 1.52 13.29 -3.53
N GLN A 67 2.19 14.05 -2.68
CA GLN A 67 1.61 15.18 -1.99
C GLN A 67 1.93 16.45 -2.79
N ASP A 68 0.91 17.29 -3.00
CA ASP A 68 1.04 18.54 -3.75
C ASP A 68 2.04 19.49 -3.09
N ALA A 69 2.97 20.03 -3.86
CA ALA A 69 4.01 20.93 -3.36
C ALA A 69 3.46 22.25 -2.78
N ASN A 70 2.31 22.72 -3.28
CA ASN A 70 1.71 24.00 -2.89
C ASN A 70 0.50 23.84 -1.98
N LYS A 71 -0.18 22.69 -2.07
CA LYS A 71 -1.41 22.38 -1.33
C LYS A 71 -1.28 21.02 -0.65
N THR A 72 -0.56 20.96 0.47
CA THR A 72 -0.20 19.72 1.17
C THR A 72 -1.39 18.80 1.52
N ALA A 73 -2.62 19.35 1.56
CA ALA A 73 -3.83 18.57 1.72
C ALA A 73 -4.25 17.78 0.46
N ASN A 74 -3.70 18.14 -0.70
CA ASN A 74 -3.97 17.43 -1.94
C ASN A 74 -2.98 16.29 -2.11
N ILE A 75 -3.51 15.08 -2.23
CA ILE A 75 -2.73 13.86 -2.35
C ILE A 75 -3.24 13.08 -3.56
N ALA A 76 -2.33 12.55 -4.35
CA ALA A 76 -2.63 11.57 -5.40
C ALA A 76 -1.91 10.25 -5.10
N LEU A 77 -2.61 9.15 -5.27
CA LEU A 77 -2.07 7.79 -5.26
C LEU A 77 -2.36 7.17 -6.62
N THR A 78 -1.33 6.66 -7.27
CA THR A 78 -1.45 5.75 -8.42
C THR A 78 -0.78 4.43 -8.05
N ALA A 79 -1.48 3.32 -8.25
CA ALA A 79 -0.95 1.99 -7.98
C ALA A 79 -1.32 1.02 -9.10
N ASP A 80 -0.32 0.37 -9.66
CA ASP A 80 -0.46 -0.70 -10.64
C ASP A 80 -0.40 -2.05 -9.94
N VAL A 81 -1.43 -2.85 -10.13
CA VAL A 81 -1.51 -4.22 -9.63
C VAL A 81 -1.41 -5.15 -10.83
N THR A 82 -0.30 -5.88 -10.91
CA THR A 82 -0.06 -6.86 -11.97
C THR A 82 -0.18 -8.27 -11.40
N THR A 83 -0.96 -9.12 -12.05
CA THR A 83 -1.06 -10.55 -11.75
C THR A 83 -1.21 -11.31 -13.05
N ASP A 84 -0.47 -12.42 -13.20
CA ASP A 84 -0.48 -13.26 -14.40
C ASP A 84 -0.26 -12.48 -15.72
N GLY A 85 0.59 -11.43 -15.65
CA GLY A 85 0.94 -10.57 -16.79
C GLY A 85 -0.10 -9.50 -17.14
N GLN A 86 -1.23 -9.45 -16.48
CA GLN A 86 -2.26 -8.42 -16.64
C GLN A 86 -2.14 -7.35 -15.56
N THR A 87 -2.43 -6.11 -15.90
CA THR A 87 -2.30 -4.97 -14.97
C THR A 87 -3.59 -4.19 -14.86
N ALA A 88 -3.99 -3.91 -13.62
CA ALA A 88 -5.04 -2.96 -13.29
C ALA A 88 -4.44 -1.75 -12.57
N THR A 89 -4.82 -0.55 -13.00
CA THR A 89 -4.33 0.71 -12.42
C THR A 89 -5.38 1.33 -11.51
N TYR A 90 -5.00 1.51 -10.25
CA TYR A 90 -5.83 2.16 -9.24
C TYR A 90 -5.36 3.59 -9.01
N ASP A 91 -6.24 4.57 -9.28
CA ASP A 91 -5.98 5.98 -9.02
C ASP A 91 -6.90 6.53 -7.96
N LEU A 92 -6.33 7.25 -7.00
CA LEU A 92 -7.04 7.96 -5.96
C LEU A 92 -6.52 9.41 -5.87
N LYS A 93 -7.42 10.36 -5.72
CA LYS A 93 -7.10 11.76 -5.43
C LYS A 93 -7.91 12.24 -4.24
N LYS A 94 -7.22 12.87 -3.30
CA LYS A 94 -7.80 13.35 -2.05
C LYS A 94 -7.44 14.81 -1.81
N ASN A 95 -8.38 15.54 -1.23
CA ASN A 95 -8.16 16.85 -0.61
C ASN A 95 -8.77 16.88 0.80
N THR A 96 -8.88 18.06 1.42
CA THR A 96 -9.46 18.21 2.76
C THR A 96 -10.90 17.77 2.87
N LYS A 97 -11.68 17.82 1.77
CA LYS A 97 -13.12 17.59 1.76
C LYS A 97 -13.52 16.28 1.12
N HIS A 98 -12.85 15.88 0.06
CA HIS A 98 -13.26 14.79 -0.81
C HIS A 98 -12.14 13.80 -1.06
N THR A 99 -12.52 12.54 -1.21
CA THR A 99 -11.67 11.48 -1.75
C THR A 99 -12.36 10.93 -2.99
N ASN A 100 -11.65 10.95 -4.12
CA ASN A 100 -12.14 10.49 -5.41
C ASN A 100 -11.30 9.31 -5.88
N VAL A 101 -11.96 8.24 -6.31
CA VAL A 101 -11.35 7.03 -6.86
C VAL A 101 -11.72 6.93 -8.33
N SER A 102 -10.74 6.70 -9.21
CA SER A 102 -10.99 6.47 -10.63
C SER A 102 -11.79 5.18 -10.85
N ALA A 103 -12.84 5.26 -11.64
CA ALA A 103 -13.59 4.08 -12.06
C ALA A 103 -12.84 3.24 -13.12
N GLY A 104 -11.74 3.75 -13.70
CA GLY A 104 -10.91 3.04 -14.67
C GLY A 104 -10.42 1.70 -14.16
N PHE A 105 -10.10 1.61 -12.87
CA PHE A 105 -9.71 0.35 -12.23
C PHE A 105 -10.74 -0.78 -12.42
N LEU A 106 -12.04 -0.47 -12.40
CA LEU A 106 -13.09 -1.47 -12.64
C LEU A 106 -13.02 -2.03 -14.05
N GLY A 107 -12.72 -1.19 -15.04
CA GLY A 107 -12.55 -1.63 -16.44
C GLY A 107 -11.35 -2.56 -16.60
N ASP A 108 -10.23 -2.25 -15.94
CA ASP A 108 -9.04 -3.09 -15.96
C ASP A 108 -9.33 -4.47 -15.30
N VAL A 109 -10.00 -4.48 -14.14
CA VAL A 109 -10.37 -5.72 -13.44
C VAL A 109 -11.34 -6.56 -14.28
N MET A 110 -12.33 -5.93 -14.92
CA MET A 110 -13.26 -6.65 -15.81
C MET A 110 -12.53 -7.34 -16.98
N LYS A 111 -11.52 -6.68 -17.57
CA LYS A 111 -10.68 -7.29 -18.61
C LYS A 111 -9.86 -8.46 -18.08
N MET A 112 -9.30 -8.34 -16.88
CA MET A 112 -8.57 -9.42 -16.23
C MET A 112 -9.44 -10.65 -15.96
N ASP A 113 -10.72 -10.45 -15.65
CA ASP A 113 -11.70 -11.52 -15.44
C ASP A 113 -12.29 -12.07 -16.77
N GLY A 114 -11.79 -11.61 -17.93
CA GLY A 114 -12.24 -12.09 -19.24
C GLY A 114 -13.60 -11.54 -19.67
N ALA A 115 -14.05 -10.45 -19.09
CA ALA A 115 -15.30 -9.81 -19.50
C ALA A 115 -15.20 -9.29 -20.95
N THR A 116 -16.33 -9.32 -21.66
CA THR A 116 -16.42 -8.79 -23.02
C THR A 116 -16.01 -7.32 -23.05
N ASP A 117 -15.14 -6.97 -23.98
CA ASP A 117 -14.71 -5.57 -24.17
C ASP A 117 -15.89 -4.76 -24.75
N ILE A 118 -16.40 -3.82 -23.97
CA ILE A 118 -17.42 -2.85 -24.38
C ILE A 118 -16.72 -1.50 -24.45
N PRO A 119 -16.34 -1.01 -25.66
CA PRO A 119 -15.52 0.20 -25.81
C PRO A 119 -16.12 1.44 -25.16
N GLU A 120 -17.45 1.61 -25.26
CA GLU A 120 -18.19 2.71 -24.65
C GLU A 120 -18.10 2.67 -23.12
N LEU A 121 -18.19 1.47 -22.54
CA LEU A 121 -18.06 1.26 -21.10
C LEU A 121 -16.64 1.58 -20.65
N ALA A 122 -15.63 1.10 -21.38
CA ALA A 122 -14.22 1.41 -21.06
C ALA A 122 -13.94 2.92 -21.09
N LYS A 123 -14.52 3.65 -22.07
CA LYS A 123 -14.40 5.11 -22.15
C LYS A 123 -15.07 5.81 -20.98
N VAL A 124 -16.27 5.39 -20.60
CA VAL A 124 -16.99 5.95 -19.45
C VAL A 124 -16.21 5.70 -18.16
N LEU A 125 -15.75 4.48 -17.93
CA LEU A 125 -15.00 4.12 -16.72
C LEU A 125 -13.71 4.95 -16.59
N LYS A 126 -12.96 5.09 -17.68
CA LYS A 126 -11.69 5.85 -17.70
C LYS A 126 -11.85 7.33 -17.33
N ASN A 127 -12.99 7.94 -17.67
CA ASN A 127 -13.24 9.38 -17.48
C ASN A 127 -14.11 9.67 -16.24
N THR A 128 -14.42 8.66 -15.43
CA THR A 128 -15.29 8.82 -14.28
C THR A 128 -14.52 8.66 -12.98
N TRP A 129 -14.77 9.58 -12.07
CA TRP A 129 -14.30 9.53 -10.69
C TRP A 129 -15.48 9.31 -9.75
N LEU A 130 -15.33 8.39 -8.82
CA LEU A 130 -16.33 8.13 -7.78
C LEU A 130 -15.94 8.86 -6.52
N GLU A 131 -16.82 9.72 -6.06
CA GLU A 131 -16.63 10.34 -4.76
C GLU A 131 -16.94 9.33 -3.66
N THR A 132 -16.00 9.19 -2.74
CA THR A 132 -16.16 8.39 -1.53
C THR A 132 -16.31 9.33 -0.33
N ASP A 133 -17.24 9.01 0.57
CA ASP A 133 -17.42 9.80 1.79
C ASP A 133 -16.16 9.72 2.66
N ASN A 134 -15.53 10.88 2.90
CA ASN A 134 -14.38 10.98 3.80
C ASN A 134 -14.67 10.51 5.24
N LYS A 135 -15.93 10.40 5.61
CA LYS A 135 -16.33 9.86 6.94
C LYS A 135 -15.92 8.41 7.14
N SER A 136 -15.75 7.66 6.04
CA SER A 136 -15.31 6.24 6.09
C SER A 136 -13.82 6.10 6.39
N TYR A 137 -13.02 7.11 6.11
CA TYR A 137 -11.60 7.15 6.45
C TYR A 137 -11.46 7.93 7.75
N SER A 138 -11.48 7.22 8.87
CA SER A 138 -11.20 7.81 10.18
C SER A 138 -9.92 8.63 10.06
N LYS A 139 -9.99 9.91 10.45
CA LYS A 139 -8.78 10.75 10.54
C LYS A 139 -7.85 10.09 11.53
N VAL A 140 -6.74 9.57 11.04
CA VAL A 140 -5.64 9.21 11.94
C VAL A 140 -5.06 10.53 12.41
N GLU A 141 -5.27 10.86 13.66
CA GLU A 141 -4.79 12.11 14.24
C GLU A 141 -3.25 12.14 14.24
N PRO A 142 -2.60 13.27 13.94
CA PRO A 142 -1.14 13.38 13.92
C PRO A 142 -0.47 12.88 15.20
N GLU A 143 -1.09 13.11 16.36
CA GLU A 143 -0.60 12.62 17.64
C GLU A 143 -0.67 11.08 17.74
N ALA A 144 -1.67 10.45 17.13
CA ALA A 144 -1.77 8.98 17.06
C ALA A 144 -0.62 8.41 16.21
N VAL A 145 -0.33 9.03 15.05
CA VAL A 145 0.82 8.64 14.20
C VAL A 145 2.13 8.76 14.98
N LYS A 146 2.32 9.86 15.70
CA LYS A 146 3.52 10.08 16.52
C LYS A 146 3.66 9.03 17.63
N LYS A 147 2.57 8.69 18.30
CA LYS A 147 2.54 7.66 19.35
C LYS A 147 2.85 6.26 18.78
N ASP A 148 2.28 5.95 17.64
CA ASP A 148 2.54 4.69 16.93
C ASP A 148 4.01 4.60 16.50
N ALA A 149 4.54 5.71 16.00
CA ALA A 149 5.93 5.89 15.70
C ALA A 149 6.85 5.58 16.89
N GLN A 150 6.54 6.14 18.06
CA GLN A 150 7.28 5.88 19.29
C GLN A 150 7.21 4.40 19.68
N THR A 151 6.02 3.79 19.59
CA THR A 151 5.78 2.39 19.91
C THR A 151 6.62 1.47 19.03
N MET A 152 6.66 1.73 17.72
CA MET A 152 7.42 0.95 16.76
C MET A 152 8.92 1.14 16.95
N THR A 153 9.38 2.37 17.15
CA THR A 153 10.80 2.66 17.41
C THR A 153 11.28 1.94 18.68
N LYS A 154 10.47 2.01 19.75
CA LYS A 154 10.79 1.29 20.98
C LYS A 154 10.95 -0.21 20.72
N TRP A 155 10.01 -0.81 19.96
CA TRP A 155 10.11 -2.22 19.62
C TRP A 155 11.43 -2.55 18.91
N PHE A 156 11.86 -1.76 17.91
CA PHE A 156 13.15 -1.94 17.23
C PHE A 156 14.33 -1.75 18.17
N THR A 157 14.26 -0.78 19.09
CA THR A 157 15.35 -0.52 20.05
C THR A 157 15.43 -1.56 21.15
N ASP A 158 14.38 -2.31 21.42
CA ASP A 158 14.39 -3.43 22.38
C ASP A 158 14.98 -4.72 21.78
N LEU A 159 15.11 -4.82 20.44
CA LEU A 159 15.73 -5.98 19.80
C LEU A 159 17.22 -6.12 20.15
N ASP A 160 17.73 -7.37 20.16
CA ASP A 160 19.17 -7.62 20.33
C ASP A 160 20.00 -6.91 19.24
N GLY A 161 21.05 -6.22 19.66
CA GLY A 161 21.98 -5.52 18.76
C GLY A 161 22.64 -6.44 17.72
N LYS A 162 22.83 -7.72 18.03
CA LYS A 162 23.38 -8.73 17.11
C LYS A 162 22.51 -8.98 15.86
N LYS A 163 21.24 -8.58 15.89
CA LYS A 163 20.33 -8.67 14.74
C LYS A 163 20.58 -7.58 13.70
N PHE A 164 21.34 -6.56 14.06
CA PHE A 164 21.65 -5.41 13.20
C PHE A 164 23.05 -5.53 12.61
N LYS A 165 23.16 -5.20 11.33
CA LYS A 165 24.46 -5.14 10.65
C LYS A 165 24.51 -3.99 9.66
N LYS A 166 25.73 -3.51 9.40
CA LYS A 166 26.02 -2.62 8.28
C LYS A 166 26.01 -3.45 6.99
N VAL A 167 25.40 -2.92 5.94
CA VAL A 167 25.41 -3.47 4.58
C VAL A 167 25.91 -2.40 3.61
N THR A 168 26.13 -2.74 2.35
CA THR A 168 26.70 -1.82 1.35
C THR A 168 25.93 -0.49 1.28
N ASP A 169 24.59 -0.55 1.26
CA ASP A 169 23.73 0.62 1.03
C ASP A 169 23.17 1.22 2.32
N GLY A 170 23.55 0.71 3.50
CA GLY A 170 22.97 1.21 4.74
C GLY A 170 23.04 0.23 5.92
N TYR A 171 21.95 0.10 6.65
CA TYR A 171 21.87 -0.74 7.86
C TYR A 171 20.66 -1.66 7.77
N GLN A 172 20.87 -2.90 8.19
CA GLN A 172 19.89 -3.98 8.08
C GLN A 172 19.59 -4.60 9.44
N VAL A 173 18.33 -4.91 9.70
CA VAL A 173 17.91 -5.80 10.78
C VAL A 173 17.38 -7.10 10.20
N THR A 174 17.67 -8.22 10.86
CA THR A 174 17.13 -9.54 10.49
C THR A 174 16.26 -10.06 11.64
N LEU A 175 15.02 -10.40 11.31
CA LEU A 175 14.00 -10.87 12.24
C LEU A 175 13.71 -12.35 11.99
N ASN A 176 13.57 -13.10 13.08
CA ASN A 176 13.14 -14.50 13.06
C ASN A 176 11.63 -14.62 13.35
N LYS A 177 11.10 -15.83 13.41
CA LYS A 177 9.67 -16.13 13.65
C LYS A 177 9.12 -15.49 14.94
N ALA A 178 9.88 -15.53 16.02
CA ALA A 178 9.49 -14.94 17.30
C ALA A 178 9.41 -13.41 17.21
N ASP A 179 10.38 -12.78 16.54
CA ASP A 179 10.38 -11.36 16.29
C ASP A 179 9.18 -10.92 15.40
N TYR A 180 8.84 -11.72 14.39
CA TYR A 180 7.67 -11.48 13.55
C TYR A 180 6.38 -11.44 14.39
N LYS A 181 6.18 -12.45 15.25
CA LYS A 181 5.00 -12.49 16.13
C LYS A 181 4.96 -11.29 17.07
N SER A 182 6.10 -10.96 17.66
CA SER A 182 6.24 -9.80 18.55
C SER A 182 5.94 -8.49 17.81
N PHE A 183 6.42 -8.35 16.57
CA PHE A 183 6.14 -7.20 15.71
C PHE A 183 4.63 -7.04 15.44
N VAL A 184 3.98 -8.11 14.98
CA VAL A 184 2.52 -8.12 14.74
C VAL A 184 1.74 -7.81 16.01
N GLY A 185 2.18 -8.37 17.17
CA GLY A 185 1.60 -8.07 18.47
C GLY A 185 1.73 -6.59 18.86
N THR A 186 2.81 -5.94 18.47
CA THR A 186 3.04 -4.51 18.68
C THR A 186 2.19 -3.67 17.74
N LEU A 187 2.13 -4.04 16.46
CA LEU A 187 1.27 -3.39 15.46
C LEU A 187 -0.21 -3.37 15.89
N LYS A 188 -0.71 -4.50 16.39
CA LYS A 188 -2.08 -4.62 16.88
C LYS A 188 -2.43 -3.59 17.97
N LYS A 189 -1.44 -3.12 18.71
CA LYS A 189 -1.61 -2.16 19.81
C LYS A 189 -1.57 -0.70 19.35
N THR A 190 -1.17 -0.43 18.11
CA THR A 190 -1.07 0.92 17.58
C THR A 190 -2.43 1.58 17.44
N GLU A 191 -2.48 2.91 17.55
CA GLU A 191 -3.69 3.70 17.38
C GLU A 191 -4.20 3.64 15.93
N THR A 192 -3.26 3.61 14.97
CA THR A 192 -3.60 3.42 13.55
C THR A 192 -4.32 2.09 13.32
N ALA A 193 -3.83 0.98 13.88
CA ALA A 193 -4.48 -0.33 13.74
C ALA A 193 -5.89 -0.35 14.36
N LYS A 194 -6.06 0.30 15.51
CA LYS A 194 -7.37 0.47 16.17
C LYS A 194 -8.33 1.31 15.33
N THR A 195 -7.84 2.43 14.79
CA THR A 195 -8.59 3.35 13.93
C THR A 195 -9.06 2.68 12.64
N MET A 196 -8.20 1.86 12.04
CA MET A 196 -8.54 1.06 10.85
C MET A 196 -9.55 -0.06 11.15
N LYS A 197 -9.90 -0.27 12.42
CA LYS A 197 -10.87 -1.29 12.86
C LYS A 197 -10.56 -2.68 12.29
N ILE A 198 -9.29 -3.04 12.21
CA ILE A 198 -8.87 -4.35 11.71
C ILE A 198 -9.48 -5.43 12.59
N LYS A 199 -10.28 -6.32 12.00
CA LYS A 199 -11.02 -7.35 12.71
C LYS A 199 -10.08 -8.30 13.48
N ALA A 200 -10.50 -8.76 14.65
CA ALA A 200 -9.74 -9.72 15.45
C ALA A 200 -9.39 -11.01 14.68
N GLU A 201 -10.29 -11.45 13.81
CA GLU A 201 -10.10 -12.60 12.92
C GLU A 201 -8.93 -12.37 11.95
N THR A 202 -8.83 -11.18 11.34
CA THR A 202 -7.69 -10.82 10.46
C THR A 202 -6.37 -10.94 11.20
N TRP A 203 -6.29 -10.45 12.44
CA TRP A 203 -5.09 -10.60 13.27
C TRP A 203 -4.77 -12.06 13.62
N LYS A 204 -5.78 -12.87 13.87
CA LYS A 204 -5.64 -14.30 14.08
C LYS A 204 -5.10 -14.99 12.85
N ASP A 205 -5.65 -14.68 11.67
CA ASP A 205 -5.20 -15.22 10.39
C ASP A 205 -3.75 -14.84 10.07
N ILE A 206 -3.34 -13.58 10.33
CA ILE A 206 -1.95 -13.13 10.19
C ILE A 206 -1.03 -13.93 11.09
N THR A 207 -1.41 -14.12 12.36
CA THR A 207 -0.59 -14.87 13.31
C THR A 207 -0.49 -16.35 12.92
N ALA A 208 -1.59 -16.98 12.52
CA ALA A 208 -1.61 -18.36 12.04
C ALA A 208 -0.73 -18.53 10.79
N SER A 209 -0.79 -17.57 9.84
CA SER A 209 0.07 -17.60 8.66
C SER A 209 1.57 -17.53 9.01
N ILE A 210 1.94 -16.83 10.09
CA ILE A 210 3.33 -16.83 10.59
C ILE A 210 3.67 -18.17 11.23
N ASP A 211 2.70 -18.79 11.91
CA ASP A 211 2.89 -20.12 12.53
C ASP A 211 3.13 -21.20 11.50
N ASP A 212 2.48 -21.13 10.35
CA ASP A 212 2.63 -22.05 9.22
C ASP A 212 3.94 -21.87 8.46
N MET A 213 4.68 -20.78 8.68
CA MET A 213 5.97 -20.55 8.04
C MET A 213 7.07 -21.36 8.74
N GLU A 214 7.84 -22.09 7.96
CA GLU A 214 9.05 -22.74 8.43
C GLU A 214 10.25 -21.80 8.24
N ASN A 215 11.01 -21.61 9.32
CA ASN A 215 12.23 -20.77 9.33
C ASN A 215 12.08 -19.40 8.64
N PRO A 216 11.00 -18.64 8.91
CA PRO A 216 10.83 -17.35 8.27
C PRO A 216 11.97 -16.41 8.64
N LYS A 217 12.48 -15.73 7.63
CA LYS A 217 13.50 -14.70 7.75
C LYS A 217 12.99 -13.41 7.13
N LEU A 218 12.84 -12.38 7.92
CA LEU A 218 12.53 -11.04 7.47
C LEU A 218 13.77 -10.15 7.59
N THR A 219 14.14 -9.51 6.52
CA THR A 219 15.17 -8.49 6.54
C THR A 219 14.56 -7.13 6.21
N ILE A 220 14.88 -6.13 7.01
CA ILE A 220 14.52 -4.73 6.77
C ILE A 220 15.83 -3.96 6.64
N THR A 221 16.03 -3.29 5.52
CA THR A 221 17.21 -2.48 5.24
C THR A 221 16.81 -1.03 5.10
N MET A 222 17.40 -0.17 5.92
CA MET A 222 17.31 1.28 5.79
C MET A 222 18.50 1.75 4.96
N ALA A 223 18.24 2.17 3.75
CA ALA A 223 19.25 2.61 2.78
C ALA A 223 19.14 4.11 2.49
N ASP A 224 20.14 4.65 1.80
CA ASP A 224 20.16 6.05 1.36
C ASP A 224 19.82 7.04 2.50
N LYS A 225 20.47 6.89 3.63
CA LYS A 225 20.29 7.74 4.83
C LYS A 225 18.81 7.87 5.28
N GLY A 226 17.98 6.88 4.99
CA GLY A 226 16.57 6.84 5.35
C GLY A 226 15.61 7.22 4.22
N HIS A 227 16.09 7.55 3.02
CA HIS A 227 15.23 7.79 1.87
C HIS A 227 14.76 6.50 1.17
N GLN A 228 15.29 5.34 1.57
CA GLN A 228 14.88 4.06 1.01
C GLN A 228 14.76 2.99 2.09
N VAL A 229 13.64 2.26 2.07
CA VAL A 229 13.41 1.05 2.87
C VAL A 229 13.25 -0.14 1.92
N LYS A 230 14.03 -1.19 2.16
CA LYS A 230 13.89 -2.48 1.47
C LYS A 230 13.47 -3.52 2.50
N VAL A 231 12.41 -4.25 2.21
CA VAL A 231 11.92 -5.37 3.03
C VAL A 231 11.97 -6.62 2.19
N ALA A 232 12.59 -7.67 2.70
CA ALA A 232 12.59 -8.98 2.07
C ALA A 232 12.23 -10.04 3.10
N SER A 233 11.29 -10.90 2.74
CA SER A 233 10.91 -12.06 3.54
C SER A 233 11.06 -13.31 2.71
N GLU A 234 11.66 -14.34 3.30
CA GLU A 234 11.75 -15.68 2.74
C GLU A 234 11.26 -16.68 3.79
N ALA A 235 10.45 -17.64 3.38
CA ALA A 235 9.95 -18.71 4.23
C ALA A 235 9.63 -19.95 3.39
N LEU A 236 9.62 -21.11 4.03
CA LEU A 236 8.99 -22.30 3.48
C LEU A 236 7.57 -22.41 4.03
N VAL A 237 6.62 -22.70 3.17
CA VAL A 237 5.23 -22.95 3.53
C VAL A 237 4.77 -24.19 2.78
N ALA A 238 4.50 -25.27 3.50
CA ALA A 238 4.21 -26.57 2.92
C ALA A 238 5.24 -26.98 1.85
N ASP A 239 6.53 -26.98 2.22
CA ASP A 239 7.69 -27.32 1.40
C ASP A 239 7.89 -26.44 0.15
N LYS A 240 7.15 -25.35 0.01
CA LYS A 240 7.30 -24.38 -1.08
C LYS A 240 7.99 -23.13 -0.58
N LYS A 241 9.07 -22.74 -1.28
CA LYS A 241 9.73 -21.46 -1.02
C LYS A 241 8.80 -20.33 -1.44
N THR A 242 8.45 -19.48 -0.49
CA THR A 242 7.72 -18.24 -0.73
C THR A 242 8.67 -17.07 -0.47
N ALA A 243 8.68 -16.10 -1.35
CA ALA A 243 9.45 -14.88 -1.16
C ALA A 243 8.57 -13.66 -1.36
N PHE A 244 8.81 -12.65 -0.54
CA PHE A 244 8.18 -11.35 -0.61
C PHE A 244 9.28 -10.30 -0.60
N ARG A 245 9.16 -9.31 -1.47
CA ARG A 245 10.06 -8.16 -1.50
C ARG A 245 9.26 -6.89 -1.62
N ALA A 246 9.58 -5.91 -0.81
CA ALA A 246 8.99 -4.59 -0.90
C ALA A 246 10.09 -3.54 -0.82
N GLN A 247 9.90 -2.45 -1.55
CA GLN A 247 10.76 -1.29 -1.51
C GLN A 247 9.88 -0.04 -1.43
N LEU A 248 10.24 0.87 -0.55
CA LEU A 248 9.70 2.21 -0.47
C LEU A 248 10.86 3.18 -0.67
N THR A 249 10.69 4.15 -1.55
CA THR A 249 11.63 5.24 -1.77
C THR A 249 10.90 6.56 -1.56
N THR A 250 11.51 7.48 -0.84
CA THR A 250 10.96 8.81 -0.59
C THR A 250 11.83 9.87 -1.26
N THR A 251 11.20 10.90 -1.80
CA THR A 251 11.90 12.06 -2.38
C THR A 251 11.08 13.32 -2.15
N ARG A 252 11.76 14.46 -2.15
CA ARG A 252 11.08 15.75 -2.06
C ARG A 252 10.32 16.06 -3.36
N ASN A 253 9.14 16.64 -3.19
CA ASN A 253 8.39 17.21 -4.30
C ASN A 253 8.53 18.74 -4.28
N ASP A 254 9.31 19.27 -5.17
CA ASP A 254 9.51 20.73 -5.22
C ASP A 254 8.49 21.45 -6.10
N ASN A 255 7.92 20.76 -7.12
CA ASN A 255 7.13 21.43 -8.17
C ASN A 255 5.89 20.66 -8.68
N GLN A 256 5.68 19.40 -8.30
CA GLN A 256 4.56 18.63 -8.83
C GLN A 256 3.27 18.99 -8.06
N THR A 257 2.22 19.30 -8.79
CA THR A 257 0.90 19.59 -8.23
C THR A 257 -0.08 18.44 -8.48
N VAL A 258 -1.08 18.31 -7.63
CA VAL A 258 -2.15 17.33 -7.76
C VAL A 258 -3.35 18.00 -8.42
N LYS A 259 -3.60 17.67 -9.69
CA LYS A 259 -4.81 18.10 -10.39
C LYS A 259 -5.99 17.25 -9.92
N MET A 260 -6.93 17.86 -9.19
CA MET A 260 -8.16 17.21 -8.75
C MET A 260 -9.11 16.98 -9.95
N PRO A 261 -9.97 15.96 -9.91
CA PRO A 261 -11.03 15.80 -10.91
C PRO A 261 -11.97 16.99 -10.90
N THR A 262 -12.52 17.30 -12.05
CA THR A 262 -13.57 18.34 -12.19
C THR A 262 -14.91 17.81 -11.68
N SER A 263 -15.86 18.72 -11.42
CA SER A 263 -17.22 18.34 -11.00
C SER A 263 -17.96 17.50 -12.05
N GLU A 264 -17.62 17.66 -13.33
CA GLU A 264 -18.21 16.88 -14.42
C GLU A 264 -17.70 15.43 -14.46
N GLU A 265 -16.44 15.23 -14.07
CA GLU A 265 -15.81 13.91 -14.00
C GLU A 265 -16.25 13.12 -12.74
N ILE A 266 -16.69 13.83 -11.67
CA ILE A 266 -17.09 13.20 -10.41
C ILE A 266 -18.55 12.77 -10.49
N LYS A 267 -18.81 11.51 -10.13
CA LYS A 267 -20.15 10.93 -10.05
C LYS A 267 -20.42 10.34 -8.67
N THR A 268 -21.65 10.50 -8.21
CA THR A 268 -22.16 9.74 -7.08
C THR A 268 -22.31 8.27 -7.47
N GLN A 269 -22.35 7.37 -6.51
CA GLN A 269 -22.57 5.95 -6.76
C GLN A 269 -23.85 5.69 -7.55
N LYS A 270 -24.93 6.45 -7.28
CA LYS A 270 -26.21 6.33 -7.99
C LYS A 270 -26.10 6.75 -9.47
N GLU A 271 -25.49 7.91 -9.72
CA GLU A 271 -25.26 8.40 -11.09
C GLU A 271 -24.41 7.42 -11.88
N PHE A 272 -23.33 6.93 -11.26
CA PHE A 272 -22.45 5.95 -11.86
C PHE A 272 -23.19 4.67 -12.24
N THR A 273 -23.99 4.10 -11.31
CA THR A 273 -24.80 2.91 -11.58
C THR A 273 -25.76 3.15 -12.77
N ASN A 274 -26.42 4.30 -12.82
CA ASN A 274 -27.33 4.63 -13.92
C ASN A 274 -26.58 4.71 -15.26
N ILE A 275 -25.40 5.34 -15.30
CA ILE A 275 -24.58 5.45 -16.52
C ILE A 275 -24.17 4.05 -17.01
N ILE A 276 -23.63 3.20 -16.10
CA ILE A 276 -23.20 1.85 -16.45
C ILE A 276 -24.38 1.03 -17.00
N THR A 277 -25.52 1.08 -16.33
CA THR A 277 -26.73 0.37 -16.77
C THR A 277 -27.17 0.82 -18.17
N ALA A 278 -27.18 2.14 -18.44
CA ALA A 278 -27.55 2.67 -19.75
C ALA A 278 -26.60 2.21 -20.86
N VAL A 279 -25.27 2.24 -20.61
CA VAL A 279 -24.26 1.78 -21.59
C VAL A 279 -24.41 0.28 -21.88
N ILE A 280 -24.60 -0.57 -20.85
CA ILE A 280 -24.79 -2.01 -21.03
C ILE A 280 -26.07 -2.29 -21.81
N MET A 281 -27.18 -1.62 -21.48
CA MET A 281 -28.43 -1.78 -22.21
C MET A 281 -28.30 -1.36 -23.68
N GLN A 282 -27.67 -0.23 -23.94
CA GLN A 282 -27.43 0.24 -25.32
C GLN A 282 -26.61 -0.77 -26.11
N TYR A 283 -25.54 -1.31 -25.51
CA TYR A 283 -24.73 -2.35 -26.14
C TYR A 283 -25.55 -3.63 -26.43
N ALA A 284 -26.36 -4.08 -25.48
CA ALA A 284 -27.22 -5.27 -25.66
C ALA A 284 -28.25 -5.07 -26.81
N PHE A 285 -28.85 -3.87 -26.91
CA PHE A 285 -29.76 -3.55 -28.01
C PHE A 285 -29.04 -3.52 -29.36
N GLN A 286 -27.82 -3.00 -29.44
CA GLN A 286 -27.04 -3.00 -30.69
C GLN A 286 -26.72 -4.42 -31.16
N GLN A 287 -26.39 -5.34 -30.23
CA GLN A 287 -26.16 -6.76 -30.57
C GLN A 287 -27.42 -7.47 -31.06
N MET A 288 -28.55 -7.21 -30.43
CA MET A 288 -29.85 -7.82 -30.87
C MET A 288 -30.32 -7.27 -32.22
N GLY A 289 -30.00 -6.02 -32.58
CA GLY A 289 -30.36 -5.41 -33.85
C GLY A 289 -29.52 -5.89 -35.04
N SER A 290 -28.28 -6.37 -34.77
CA SER A 290 -27.37 -6.87 -35.81
C SER A 290 -27.71 -8.31 -36.26
N ASP A 291 -28.52 -9.08 -35.48
CA ASP A 291 -28.92 -10.45 -35.81
C ASP A 291 -30.21 -10.52 -36.65
N THR A 292 -30.78 -9.40 -37.07
CA THR A 292 -32.07 -9.37 -37.84
C THR A 292 -31.89 -9.15 -39.34
N ASP A 293 -30.67 -9.15 -39.86
CA ASP A 293 -30.43 -9.13 -41.32
C ASP A 293 -30.19 -10.55 -41.88
N TYR A 294 -31.29 -11.33 -41.95
CA TYR A 294 -31.38 -12.53 -42.79
C TYR A 294 -32.63 -12.47 -43.66
#